data_fe803205cff47a1e821733c81b41dbbd
#
_entry.id   fe803205cff47a1e821733c81b41dbbd
#
_cell.length_a   1.000
_cell.length_b   1.000
_cell.length_c   1.000
_cell.angle_alpha   90.00
_cell.angle_beta   90.00
_cell.angle_gamma   90.00
#
_symmetry.space_group_name_H-M   'P 1'
#
loop_
_entity.id
_entity.type
_entity.pdbx_description
1 polymer ?
#
loop_
_entity_poly.entity_id
_entity_poly.type
_entity_poly.pdbx_seq_one_letter_code
_entity_poly.pdbx_strand_id
1 'polypeptide(L)'
;MKKLTVMALFTLLGLFSCKGYKDLSVEAFHSKLASDGTVQLLDVRTPLEYVEGHIPGALNIDWLAEGFIEAAQAALDPERPVLIYCRRGRRSAEAANVLDSLSYNVYNLKDGYNKWKESGEPITTYEVERFCTPEGYPVEVYLIKHASLAISYKGLSIQVDPVVNLGPKATNYAEEFPEADFVLVTHEHGDHFDKEALGILGGEVVTNANCTELMKQAKMKQPVKTLANGQSVKLTEDISIEAVPAYNYTEGRLQFHPKGRDNGYILNLGGFRMYIAGDTEDIPEMKNIKDIDVAFLPCNLPYTMTVDQCINAAKIIQPKVLIPYHFSSTDISGMPEALPGIDVRLRKMQ
;
A
#
# COMPACT_ATOMS: atom_id res chain seq x y z
N MET A 1 71.37 41.46 2.88
CA MET A 1 70.62 40.54 2.01
C MET A 1 69.35 40.12 2.75
N LYS A 2 68.21 40.75 2.36
CA LYS A 2 66.94 40.48 2.99
C LYS A 2 66.23 39.38 2.17
N LYS A 3 65.92 38.22 2.83
CA LYS A 3 65.12 37.17 2.22
C LYS A 3 63.63 37.56 2.30
N LEU A 4 62.98 37.71 1.16
CA LEU A 4 61.56 37.90 1.02
C LEU A 4 60.91 36.49 1.09
N THR A 5 60.10 36.26 2.11
CA THR A 5 59.26 35.06 2.22
C THR A 5 57.93 35.37 1.58
N VAL A 6 57.63 34.75 0.42
CA VAL A 6 56.33 34.81 -0.24
C VAL A 6 55.41 33.80 0.45
N MET A 7 54.39 34.32 1.15
CA MET A 7 53.33 33.53 1.73
C MET A 7 52.25 33.34 0.65
N ALA A 8 52.15 32.15 0.06
CA ALA A 8 51.08 31.77 -0.86
C ALA A 8 49.80 31.53 -0.07
N LEU A 9 48.85 32.44 -0.22
CA LEU A 9 47.49 32.30 0.31
C LEU A 9 46.68 31.37 -0.62
N PHE A 10 46.57 30.08 -0.25
CA PHE A 10 45.63 29.20 -0.93
C PHE A 10 44.21 29.56 -0.49
N THR A 11 43.50 30.31 -1.30
CA THR A 11 42.04 30.46 -1.20
C THR A 11 41.41 29.19 -1.69
N LEU A 12 40.95 28.36 -0.75
CA LEU A 12 40.11 27.20 -1.02
C LEU A 12 38.74 27.75 -1.39
N LEU A 13 38.47 27.97 -2.70
CA LEU A 13 37.14 28.16 -3.20
C LEU A 13 36.41 26.82 -3.06
N GLY A 14 35.68 26.64 -1.96
CA GLY A 14 34.68 25.61 -1.85
C GLY A 14 33.62 25.86 -2.93
N LEU A 15 33.58 25.01 -3.93
CA LEU A 15 32.46 24.89 -4.84
C LEU A 15 31.25 24.39 -4.01
N PHE A 16 30.54 25.32 -3.39
CA PHE A 16 29.18 25.05 -2.98
C PHE A 16 28.37 24.83 -4.26
N SER A 17 28.21 23.59 -4.68
CA SER A 17 27.18 23.20 -5.63
C SER A 17 25.85 23.52 -4.94
N CYS A 18 25.24 24.64 -5.25
CA CYS A 18 23.83 24.87 -4.96
C CYS A 18 23.05 23.81 -5.73
N LYS A 19 22.78 22.66 -5.12
CA LYS A 19 21.76 21.73 -5.57
C LYS A 19 20.42 22.33 -5.12
N GLY A 20 19.86 23.25 -5.88
CA GLY A 20 18.49 23.70 -5.65
C GLY A 20 17.52 22.57 -6.01
N TYR A 21 16.36 22.48 -5.32
CA TYR A 21 15.28 21.60 -5.72
C TYR A 21 14.86 21.88 -7.19
N LYS A 22 14.14 20.92 -7.81
CA LYS A 22 13.70 21.05 -9.21
C LYS A 22 12.19 21.17 -9.29
N ASP A 23 11.70 22.18 -10.01
CA ASP A 23 10.29 22.26 -10.40
C ASP A 23 9.99 21.33 -11.58
N LEU A 24 8.91 20.57 -11.48
CA LEU A 24 8.40 19.69 -12.52
C LEU A 24 7.00 20.14 -12.97
N SER A 25 6.71 19.99 -14.28
CA SER A 25 5.34 20.06 -14.79
C SER A 25 4.53 18.85 -14.30
N VAL A 26 3.21 18.86 -14.50
CA VAL A 26 2.33 17.73 -14.17
C VAL A 26 2.81 16.47 -14.87
N GLU A 27 3.09 16.54 -16.16
CA GLU A 27 3.51 15.38 -16.97
C GLU A 27 4.86 14.78 -16.50
N ALA A 28 5.84 15.67 -16.20
CA ALA A 28 7.14 15.22 -15.72
C ALA A 28 7.07 14.64 -14.30
N PHE A 29 6.21 15.22 -13.45
CA PHE A 29 5.96 14.72 -12.11
C PHE A 29 5.27 13.36 -12.13
N HIS A 30 4.20 13.20 -12.96
CA HIS A 30 3.52 11.94 -13.18
C HIS A 30 4.48 10.87 -13.73
N SER A 31 5.21 11.18 -14.79
CA SER A 31 6.17 10.24 -15.38
C SER A 31 7.18 9.73 -14.35
N LYS A 32 7.73 10.63 -13.51
CA LYS A 32 8.67 10.21 -12.47
C LYS A 32 7.99 9.37 -11.38
N LEU A 33 6.77 9.73 -10.96
CA LEU A 33 5.99 8.98 -9.98
C LEU A 33 5.66 7.57 -10.49
N ALA A 34 5.27 7.44 -11.75
CA ALA A 34 4.86 6.17 -12.37
C ALA A 34 6.04 5.23 -12.68
N SER A 35 7.22 5.78 -13.00
CA SER A 35 8.38 4.98 -13.43
C SER A 35 9.37 4.62 -12.32
N ASP A 36 9.30 5.30 -11.17
CA ASP A 36 10.29 5.17 -10.10
C ASP A 36 9.61 4.85 -8.76
N GLY A 37 9.59 3.58 -8.40
CA GLY A 37 9.01 3.09 -7.14
C GLY A 37 9.80 3.53 -5.90
N THR A 38 11.02 4.07 -6.07
CA THR A 38 11.84 4.54 -4.94
C THR A 38 11.45 5.93 -4.46
N VAL A 39 10.71 6.72 -5.28
CA VAL A 39 10.31 8.08 -4.88
C VAL A 39 9.38 8.06 -3.67
N GLN A 40 9.54 9.04 -2.83
CA GLN A 40 8.69 9.34 -1.68
C GLN A 40 7.80 10.52 -2.05
N LEU A 41 6.48 10.34 -2.03
CA LEU A 41 5.54 11.39 -2.39
C LEU A 41 5.04 12.10 -1.13
N LEU A 42 5.23 13.42 -1.07
CA LEU A 42 4.92 14.24 0.10
C LEU A 42 3.88 15.31 -0.23
N ASP A 43 2.73 15.23 0.44
CA ASP A 43 1.71 16.28 0.45
C ASP A 43 1.92 17.19 1.66
N VAL A 44 2.25 18.45 1.41
CA VAL A 44 2.46 19.43 2.49
C VAL A 44 1.25 20.36 2.72
N ARG A 45 0.07 19.89 2.30
CA ARG A 45 -1.21 20.56 2.61
C ARG A 45 -1.66 20.21 4.03
N THR A 46 -2.69 20.90 4.48
CA THR A 46 -3.33 20.57 5.77
C THR A 46 -3.99 19.18 5.72
N PRO A 47 -4.15 18.50 6.88
CA PRO A 47 -4.86 17.22 6.92
C PRO A 47 -6.28 17.29 6.34
N LEU A 48 -6.98 18.42 6.50
CA LEU A 48 -8.30 18.60 5.91
C LEU A 48 -8.26 18.63 4.38
N GLU A 49 -7.31 19.34 3.79
CA GLU A 49 -7.10 19.35 2.32
C GLU A 49 -6.73 17.96 1.79
N TYR A 50 -5.98 17.18 2.58
CA TYR A 50 -5.56 15.83 2.22
C TYR A 50 -6.74 14.85 2.18
N VAL A 51 -7.59 14.81 3.21
CA VAL A 51 -8.73 13.88 3.27
C VAL A 51 -9.84 14.22 2.27
N GLU A 52 -9.93 15.45 1.77
CA GLU A 52 -10.83 15.83 0.67
C GLU A 52 -10.40 15.26 -0.68
N GLY A 53 -9.15 14.81 -0.79
CA GLY A 53 -8.56 14.15 -1.96
C GLY A 53 -7.08 14.50 -2.11
N HIS A 54 -6.29 13.51 -2.49
CA HIS A 54 -4.83 13.63 -2.63
C HIS A 54 -4.31 12.77 -3.78
N ILE A 55 -3.03 12.96 -4.15
CA ILE A 55 -2.36 12.09 -5.13
C ILE A 55 -2.11 10.73 -4.46
N PRO A 56 -2.47 9.60 -5.10
CA PRO A 56 -2.30 8.27 -4.51
C PRO A 56 -0.89 8.02 -3.98
N GLY A 57 -0.79 7.44 -2.78
CA GLY A 57 0.48 7.13 -2.13
C GLY A 57 1.22 8.31 -1.50
N ALA A 58 0.59 9.49 -1.41
CA ALA A 58 1.19 10.63 -0.74
C ALA A 58 1.16 10.50 0.79
N LEU A 59 2.31 10.72 1.43
CA LEU A 59 2.40 10.96 2.86
C LEU A 59 2.00 12.41 3.14
N ASN A 60 1.13 12.65 4.11
CA ASN A 60 0.77 14.02 4.49
C ASN A 60 1.55 14.51 5.71
N ILE A 61 2.31 15.61 5.53
CA ILE A 61 2.98 16.33 6.60
C ILE A 61 2.73 17.82 6.37
N ASP A 62 1.89 18.42 7.19
CA ASP A 62 1.46 19.82 7.03
C ASP A 62 2.63 20.81 7.19
N TRP A 63 2.95 21.56 6.15
CA TRP A 63 3.98 22.60 6.16
C TRP A 63 3.71 23.70 7.19
N LEU A 64 2.44 23.94 7.52
CA LEU A 64 2.03 25.01 8.43
C LEU A 64 2.03 24.54 9.90
N ALA A 65 2.21 23.25 10.15
CA ALA A 65 2.30 22.71 11.51
C ALA A 65 3.67 22.98 12.15
N GLU A 66 3.69 23.20 13.45
CA GLU A 66 4.93 23.17 14.23
C GLU A 66 5.57 21.77 14.13
N GLY A 67 6.90 21.71 14.02
CA GLY A 67 7.63 20.43 13.96
C GLY A 67 7.64 19.77 12.57
N PHE A 68 7.34 20.51 11.48
CA PHE A 68 7.39 19.97 10.11
C PHE A 68 8.73 19.29 9.80
N ILE A 69 9.86 19.93 10.17
CA ILE A 69 11.20 19.43 9.87
C ILE A 69 11.45 18.09 10.57
N GLU A 70 11.15 18.02 11.86
CA GLU A 70 11.30 16.82 12.68
C GLU A 70 10.43 15.68 12.15
N ALA A 71 9.17 15.96 11.80
CA ALA A 71 8.26 15.00 11.22
C ALA A 71 8.74 14.48 9.85
N ALA A 72 9.23 15.38 8.99
CA ALA A 72 9.78 15.02 7.69
C ALA A 72 11.06 14.17 7.82
N GLN A 73 11.97 14.52 8.72
CA GLN A 73 13.19 13.74 8.97
C GLN A 73 12.91 12.36 9.58
N ALA A 74 11.86 12.24 10.39
CA ALA A 74 11.44 10.95 10.95
C ALA A 74 10.77 10.03 9.93
N ALA A 75 10.14 10.60 8.89
CA ALA A 75 9.31 9.87 7.93
C ALA A 75 9.97 9.65 6.56
N LEU A 76 10.94 10.48 6.17
CA LEU A 76 11.57 10.43 4.86
C LEU A 76 13.01 9.90 4.94
N ASP A 77 13.34 9.04 3.98
CA ASP A 77 14.69 8.55 3.76
C ASP A 77 15.49 9.56 2.89
N PRO A 78 16.60 10.14 3.36
CA PRO A 78 17.37 11.12 2.60
C PRO A 78 18.04 10.56 1.35
N GLU A 79 18.26 9.24 1.26
CA GLU A 79 18.87 8.59 0.10
C GLU A 79 17.85 8.41 -1.05
N ARG A 80 16.56 8.59 -0.80
CA ARG A 80 15.48 8.42 -1.78
C ARG A 80 14.96 9.76 -2.28
N PRO A 81 14.63 9.90 -3.59
CA PRO A 81 14.08 11.14 -4.11
C PRO A 81 12.72 11.47 -3.47
N VAL A 82 12.49 12.76 -3.19
CA VAL A 82 11.22 13.26 -2.66
C VAL A 82 10.50 14.05 -3.75
N LEU A 83 9.30 13.62 -4.11
CA LEU A 83 8.34 14.38 -4.89
C LEU A 83 7.41 15.09 -3.92
N ILE A 84 7.33 16.43 -4.01
CA ILE A 84 6.58 17.24 -3.06
C ILE A 84 5.54 18.10 -3.77
N TYR A 85 4.37 18.24 -3.16
CA TYR A 85 3.33 19.12 -3.68
C TYR A 85 2.52 19.81 -2.57
N CYS A 86 1.89 20.90 -2.91
CA CYS A 86 0.83 21.52 -2.13
C CYS A 86 -0.33 21.92 -3.06
N ARG A 87 -1.25 22.75 -2.61
CA ARG A 87 -2.44 23.15 -3.40
C ARG A 87 -2.09 23.85 -4.73
N ARG A 88 -1.10 24.78 -4.73
CA ARG A 88 -0.73 25.65 -5.87
C ARG A 88 0.79 25.80 -6.08
N GLY A 89 1.61 24.91 -5.53
CA GLY A 89 3.07 24.91 -5.66
C GLY A 89 3.85 25.82 -4.69
N ARG A 90 3.23 26.82 -4.02
CA ARG A 90 3.95 27.77 -3.18
C ARG A 90 4.48 27.17 -1.86
N ARG A 91 3.61 26.58 -1.02
CA ARG A 91 4.00 25.93 0.25
C ARG A 91 5.04 24.82 0.01
N SER A 92 4.83 24.04 -1.04
CA SER A 92 5.76 22.97 -1.41
C SER A 92 7.10 23.48 -1.93
N ALA A 93 7.16 24.62 -2.60
CA ALA A 93 8.42 25.25 -2.97
C ALA A 93 9.22 25.75 -1.74
N GLU A 94 8.53 26.33 -0.75
CA GLU A 94 9.14 26.75 0.52
C GLU A 94 9.66 25.52 1.30
N ALA A 95 8.85 24.47 1.42
CA ALA A 95 9.25 23.20 2.05
C ALA A 95 10.38 22.50 1.30
N ALA A 96 10.35 22.51 -0.05
CA ALA A 96 11.40 21.93 -0.88
C ALA A 96 12.77 22.60 -0.65
N ASN A 97 12.81 23.93 -0.50
CA ASN A 97 14.05 24.65 -0.15
C ASN A 97 14.62 24.17 1.20
N VAL A 98 13.77 23.98 2.19
CA VAL A 98 14.19 23.48 3.51
C VAL A 98 14.73 22.05 3.41
N LEU A 99 14.00 21.14 2.76
CA LEU A 99 14.44 19.75 2.59
C LEU A 99 15.73 19.65 1.75
N ASP A 100 15.89 20.45 0.69
CA ASP A 100 17.12 20.52 -0.09
C ASP A 100 18.31 20.97 0.77
N SER A 101 18.12 21.95 1.66
CA SER A 101 19.16 22.39 2.61
C SER A 101 19.56 21.28 3.60
N LEU A 102 18.68 20.32 3.84
CA LEU A 102 18.90 19.12 4.63
C LEU A 102 19.41 17.92 3.80
N SER A 103 19.84 18.19 2.56
CA SER A 103 20.45 17.22 1.63
C SER A 103 19.46 16.20 1.02
N TYR A 104 18.17 16.42 1.06
CA TYR A 104 17.21 15.61 0.29
C TYR A 104 17.24 15.99 -1.20
N ASN A 105 17.02 15.02 -2.08
CA ASN A 105 16.88 15.24 -3.51
C ASN A 105 15.40 15.51 -3.83
N VAL A 106 15.02 16.79 -3.97
CA VAL A 106 13.61 17.21 -4.00
C VAL A 106 13.16 17.67 -5.38
N TYR A 107 11.96 17.24 -5.77
CA TYR A 107 11.25 17.62 -6.99
C TYR A 107 9.87 18.19 -6.63
N ASN A 108 9.62 19.44 -6.94
CA ASN A 108 8.38 20.14 -6.62
C ASN A 108 7.39 20.08 -7.79
N LEU A 109 6.13 19.76 -7.53
CA LEU A 109 5.05 19.95 -8.49
C LEU A 109 4.74 21.46 -8.58
N LYS A 110 5.26 22.11 -9.61
CA LYS A 110 5.28 23.57 -9.75
C LYS A 110 3.93 24.25 -9.57
N ASP A 111 2.90 23.70 -10.22
CA ASP A 111 1.56 24.29 -10.23
C ASP A 111 0.61 23.62 -9.21
N GLY A 112 1.11 22.62 -8.48
CA GLY A 112 0.45 21.96 -7.35
C GLY A 112 -0.73 21.09 -7.71
N TYR A 113 -1.42 20.62 -6.66
CA TYR A 113 -2.54 19.67 -6.71
C TYR A 113 -3.72 20.14 -7.57
N ASN A 114 -4.03 21.45 -7.56
CA ASN A 114 -5.13 21.96 -8.38
C ASN A 114 -4.88 21.69 -9.86
N LYS A 115 -3.65 21.95 -10.34
CA LYS A 115 -3.29 21.70 -11.74
C LYS A 115 -3.22 20.22 -12.06
N TRP A 116 -2.73 19.38 -11.14
CA TRP A 116 -2.76 17.93 -11.23
C TRP A 116 -4.19 17.43 -11.49
N LYS A 117 -5.14 17.84 -10.64
CA LYS A 117 -6.56 17.48 -10.77
C LYS A 117 -7.20 18.00 -12.08
N GLU A 118 -6.93 19.25 -12.46
CA GLU A 118 -7.41 19.84 -13.72
C GLU A 118 -6.90 19.10 -14.96
N SER A 119 -5.72 18.47 -14.88
CA SER A 119 -5.13 17.69 -15.97
C SER A 119 -5.70 16.28 -16.09
N GLY A 120 -6.66 15.89 -15.21
CA GLY A 120 -7.28 14.57 -15.21
C GLY A 120 -6.40 13.48 -14.60
N GLU A 121 -5.35 13.87 -13.87
CA GLU A 121 -4.45 12.92 -13.22
C GLU A 121 -5.09 12.25 -12.00
N PRO A 122 -4.65 11.02 -11.63
CA PRO A 122 -5.26 10.25 -10.55
C PRO A 122 -5.30 10.98 -9.21
N ILE A 123 -6.45 10.94 -8.56
CA ILE A 123 -6.65 11.41 -7.19
C ILE A 123 -7.45 10.36 -6.41
N THR A 124 -7.29 10.34 -5.10
CA THR A 124 -8.02 9.42 -4.22
C THR A 124 -8.37 10.07 -2.90
N THR A 125 -9.37 9.49 -2.22
CA THR A 125 -9.68 9.74 -0.80
C THR A 125 -9.30 8.55 0.09
N TYR A 126 -8.86 7.43 -0.53
CA TYR A 126 -8.39 6.25 0.19
C TYR A 126 -6.96 6.43 0.68
N GLU A 127 -6.63 5.81 1.79
CA GLU A 127 -5.23 5.60 2.17
C GLU A 127 -4.57 4.66 1.16
N VAL A 128 -3.40 5.02 0.67
CA VAL A 128 -2.65 4.22 -0.32
C VAL A 128 -1.24 3.99 0.19
N GLU A 129 -0.88 2.73 0.37
CA GLU A 129 0.48 2.32 0.64
C GLU A 129 1.26 2.20 -0.67
N ARG A 130 2.44 2.77 -0.70
CA ARG A 130 3.32 2.69 -1.86
C ARG A 130 4.57 1.90 -1.51
N PHE A 131 4.79 0.83 -2.26
CA PHE A 131 5.95 -0.04 -2.16
C PHE A 131 6.73 -0.02 -3.48
N CYS A 132 7.87 -0.72 -3.46
CA CYS A 132 8.76 -0.83 -4.61
C CYS A 132 9.18 -2.29 -4.77
N THR A 133 9.12 -2.79 -6.01
CA THR A 133 9.70 -4.10 -6.32
C THR A 133 11.24 -4.05 -6.27
N PRO A 134 11.94 -5.18 -6.19
CA PRO A 134 13.40 -5.22 -6.28
C PRO A 134 13.97 -4.56 -7.54
N GLU A 135 13.21 -4.53 -8.64
CA GLU A 135 13.59 -3.88 -9.89
C GLU A 135 13.24 -2.38 -9.95
N GLY A 136 12.65 -1.82 -8.90
CA GLY A 136 12.31 -0.39 -8.81
C GLY A 136 10.92 -0.01 -9.30
N TYR A 137 10.05 -0.95 -9.66
CA TYR A 137 8.67 -0.62 -10.07
C TYR A 137 7.78 -0.34 -8.87
N PRO A 138 6.90 0.68 -8.95
CA PRO A 138 5.95 0.99 -7.89
C PRO A 138 4.87 -0.10 -7.79
N VAL A 139 4.49 -0.41 -6.55
CA VAL A 139 3.30 -1.18 -6.18
C VAL A 139 2.47 -0.29 -5.28
N GLU A 140 1.27 0.06 -5.71
CA GLU A 140 0.34 0.88 -4.93
C GLU A 140 -0.79 0.01 -4.41
N VAL A 141 -1.06 0.08 -3.11
CA VAL A 141 -2.10 -0.70 -2.44
C VAL A 141 -3.10 0.25 -1.81
N TYR A 142 -4.28 0.33 -2.40
CA TYR A 142 -5.41 1.11 -1.90
C TYR A 142 -6.11 0.32 -0.80
N LEU A 143 -6.21 0.93 0.37
CA LEU A 143 -6.88 0.37 1.53
C LEU A 143 -8.34 0.81 1.49
N ILE A 144 -9.22 -0.03 0.95
CA ILE A 144 -10.60 0.38 0.65
C ILE A 144 -11.45 0.33 1.92
N LYS A 145 -11.66 -0.85 2.46
CA LYS A 145 -12.38 -1.08 3.71
C LYS A 145 -12.23 -2.55 4.13
N HIS A 146 -12.33 -2.82 5.41
CA HIS A 146 -12.41 -4.17 5.98
C HIS A 146 -11.27 -5.08 5.47
N ALA A 147 -11.54 -5.99 4.52
CA ALA A 147 -10.55 -6.82 3.84
C ALA A 147 -10.36 -6.46 2.36
N SER A 148 -11.11 -5.45 1.86
CA SER A 148 -11.05 -5.06 0.45
C SER A 148 -9.85 -4.20 0.15
N LEU A 149 -9.04 -4.64 -0.82
CA LEU A 149 -7.85 -3.93 -1.31
C LEU A 149 -7.94 -3.76 -2.84
N ALA A 150 -7.36 -2.67 -3.36
CA ALA A 150 -7.02 -2.58 -4.78
C ALA A 150 -5.51 -2.38 -4.93
N ILE A 151 -4.91 -3.06 -5.90
CA ILE A 151 -3.47 -3.06 -6.12
C ILE A 151 -3.20 -2.62 -7.55
N SER A 152 -2.37 -1.61 -7.71
CA SER A 152 -1.87 -1.17 -9.02
C SER A 152 -0.41 -1.57 -9.18
N TYR A 153 -0.10 -2.27 -10.28
CA TYR A 153 1.24 -2.70 -10.63
C TYR A 153 1.44 -2.75 -12.13
N LYS A 154 2.41 -1.97 -12.65
CA LYS A 154 2.74 -1.90 -14.10
C LYS A 154 1.49 -1.67 -14.99
N GLY A 155 0.56 -0.83 -14.55
CA GLY A 155 -0.67 -0.53 -15.27
C GLY A 155 -1.78 -1.60 -15.17
N LEU A 156 -1.55 -2.67 -14.41
CA LEU A 156 -2.56 -3.69 -14.11
C LEU A 156 -3.29 -3.36 -12.81
N SER A 157 -4.57 -3.70 -12.77
CA SER A 157 -5.47 -3.54 -11.63
C SER A 157 -5.82 -4.91 -11.05
N ILE A 158 -5.49 -5.12 -9.76
CA ILE A 158 -5.81 -6.34 -9.03
C ILE A 158 -6.69 -5.96 -7.85
N GLN A 159 -7.86 -6.59 -7.73
CA GLN A 159 -8.76 -6.39 -6.59
C GLN A 159 -8.72 -7.58 -5.66
N VAL A 160 -8.90 -7.33 -4.36
CA VAL A 160 -8.96 -8.38 -3.33
C VAL A 160 -10.23 -8.20 -2.52
N ASP A 161 -11.00 -9.26 -2.40
CA ASP A 161 -12.24 -9.32 -1.62
C ASP A 161 -13.13 -8.07 -1.81
N PRO A 162 -13.48 -7.68 -3.06
CA PRO A 162 -14.19 -6.46 -3.31
C PRO A 162 -15.65 -6.57 -2.85
N VAL A 163 -16.12 -5.60 -2.05
CA VAL A 163 -17.49 -5.54 -1.54
C VAL A 163 -18.06 -4.13 -1.69
N VAL A 164 -19.23 -4.00 -2.31
CA VAL A 164 -19.91 -2.70 -2.50
C VAL A 164 -20.45 -2.20 -1.17
N ASN A 165 -21.36 -2.96 -0.55
CA ASN A 165 -22.15 -2.54 0.59
C ASN A 165 -21.59 -3.09 1.91
N LEU A 166 -20.53 -2.48 2.41
CA LEU A 166 -19.96 -2.79 3.71
C LEU A 166 -19.55 -1.48 4.41
N GLY A 167 -19.86 -1.36 5.71
CA GLY A 167 -19.62 -0.15 6.48
C GLY A 167 -20.56 1.02 6.15
N PRO A 168 -20.23 2.25 6.55
CA PRO A 168 -21.16 3.39 6.49
C PRO A 168 -21.36 3.97 5.08
N LYS A 169 -20.46 3.69 4.14
CA LYS A 169 -20.49 4.18 2.77
C LYS A 169 -20.24 3.04 1.79
N ALA A 170 -21.12 2.92 0.79
CA ALA A 170 -20.90 2.01 -0.33
C ALA A 170 -19.66 2.43 -1.14
N THR A 171 -18.90 1.45 -1.65
CA THR A 171 -17.80 1.69 -2.59
C THR A 171 -18.35 1.77 -4.00
N ASN A 172 -18.05 2.85 -4.71
CA ASN A 172 -18.45 3.00 -6.11
C ASN A 172 -17.31 2.50 -7.02
N TYR A 173 -17.19 1.18 -7.14
CA TYR A 173 -16.13 0.56 -7.95
C TYR A 173 -16.12 1.04 -9.41
N ALA A 174 -17.30 1.34 -9.99
CA ALA A 174 -17.39 1.79 -11.38
C ALA A 174 -16.77 3.17 -11.64
N GLU A 175 -16.76 4.06 -10.64
CA GLU A 175 -16.21 5.41 -10.77
C GLU A 175 -14.84 5.58 -10.10
N GLU A 176 -14.57 4.79 -9.06
CA GLU A 176 -13.41 4.99 -8.20
C GLU A 176 -12.22 4.11 -8.61
N PHE A 177 -12.46 3.02 -9.35
CA PHE A 177 -11.41 2.09 -9.79
C PHE A 177 -11.56 1.72 -11.27
N PRO A 178 -10.46 1.44 -11.98
CA PRO A 178 -10.52 0.86 -13.33
C PRO A 178 -11.11 -0.55 -13.28
N GLU A 179 -11.54 -1.07 -14.44
CA GLU A 179 -11.83 -2.50 -14.59
C GLU A 179 -10.64 -3.32 -14.10
N ALA A 180 -10.91 -4.42 -13.39
CA ALA A 180 -9.86 -5.27 -12.87
C ALA A 180 -9.31 -6.20 -13.97
N ASP A 181 -8.00 -6.36 -14.01
CA ASP A 181 -7.39 -7.47 -14.76
C ASP A 181 -7.59 -8.78 -14.01
N PHE A 182 -7.45 -8.74 -12.68
CA PHE A 182 -7.59 -9.89 -11.79
C PHE A 182 -8.36 -9.52 -10.53
N VAL A 183 -9.15 -10.48 -10.03
CA VAL A 183 -9.83 -10.36 -8.74
C VAL A 183 -9.51 -11.59 -7.90
N LEU A 184 -8.96 -11.39 -6.70
CA LEU A 184 -8.71 -12.44 -5.72
C LEU A 184 -9.87 -12.46 -4.74
N VAL A 185 -10.45 -13.65 -4.53
CA VAL A 185 -11.49 -13.84 -3.51
C VAL A 185 -11.05 -14.95 -2.56
N THR A 186 -10.92 -14.60 -1.28
CA THR A 186 -10.40 -15.53 -0.26
C THR A 186 -11.41 -16.59 0.12
N HIS A 187 -12.68 -16.22 0.32
CA HIS A 187 -13.74 -17.13 0.71
C HIS A 187 -15.15 -16.54 0.43
N GLU A 188 -16.20 -17.33 0.72
CA GLU A 188 -17.57 -17.06 0.31
C GLU A 188 -18.41 -16.16 1.21
N HIS A 189 -17.89 -15.68 2.34
CA HIS A 189 -18.67 -14.81 3.22
C HIS A 189 -18.97 -13.46 2.55
N GLY A 190 -20.12 -12.87 2.90
CA GLY A 190 -20.65 -11.69 2.20
C GLY A 190 -19.84 -10.41 2.35
N ASP A 191 -18.88 -10.38 3.29
CA ASP A 191 -17.90 -9.31 3.49
C ASP A 191 -16.59 -9.51 2.71
N HIS A 192 -16.51 -10.62 1.90
CA HIS A 192 -15.38 -10.93 1.01
C HIS A 192 -15.83 -11.29 -0.41
N PHE A 193 -17.01 -11.89 -0.56
CA PHE A 193 -17.55 -12.34 -1.84
C PHE A 193 -18.84 -11.56 -2.19
N ASP A 194 -18.73 -10.53 -3.02
CA ASP A 194 -19.85 -9.74 -3.49
C ASP A 194 -20.01 -9.83 -5.01
N LYS A 195 -21.11 -10.43 -5.44
CA LYS A 195 -21.44 -10.62 -6.86
C LYS A 195 -21.65 -9.30 -7.62
N GLU A 196 -22.11 -8.27 -6.93
CA GLU A 196 -22.29 -6.92 -7.51
C GLU A 196 -20.92 -6.31 -7.79
N ALA A 197 -20.01 -6.31 -6.81
CA ALA A 197 -18.63 -5.82 -6.98
C ALA A 197 -17.90 -6.58 -8.10
N LEU A 198 -17.97 -7.91 -8.08
CA LEU A 198 -17.36 -8.74 -9.13
C LEU A 198 -17.95 -8.42 -10.52
N GLY A 199 -19.27 -8.21 -10.61
CA GLY A 199 -19.93 -7.86 -11.88
C GLY A 199 -19.52 -6.51 -12.43
N ILE A 200 -19.27 -5.53 -11.57
CA ILE A 200 -18.80 -4.18 -11.93
C ILE A 200 -17.34 -4.22 -12.39
N LEU A 201 -16.48 -4.87 -11.62
CA LEU A 201 -15.02 -4.88 -11.84
C LEU A 201 -14.57 -5.73 -13.03
N GLY A 202 -15.33 -6.78 -13.37
CA GLY A 202 -14.91 -7.70 -14.42
C GLY A 202 -13.68 -8.52 -14.02
N GLY A 203 -12.77 -8.74 -14.98
CA GLY A 203 -11.49 -9.41 -14.76
C GLY A 203 -11.55 -10.93 -14.59
N GLU A 204 -10.37 -11.57 -14.52
CA GLU A 204 -10.25 -12.99 -14.21
C GLU A 204 -10.25 -13.20 -12.68
N VAL A 205 -11.14 -14.06 -12.19
CA VAL A 205 -11.27 -14.30 -10.74
C VAL A 205 -10.38 -15.49 -10.34
N VAL A 206 -9.56 -15.29 -9.30
CA VAL A 206 -8.79 -16.36 -8.65
C VAL A 206 -9.42 -16.63 -7.29
N THR A 207 -9.89 -17.84 -7.06
CA THR A 207 -10.62 -18.16 -5.83
C THR A 207 -10.59 -19.65 -5.48
N ASN A 208 -11.29 -20.03 -4.40
CA ASN A 208 -11.45 -21.42 -3.97
C ASN A 208 -12.63 -22.12 -4.68
N ALA A 209 -12.81 -23.42 -4.40
CA ALA A 209 -13.86 -24.22 -5.01
C ALA A 209 -15.28 -23.76 -4.65
N ASN A 210 -15.51 -23.29 -3.41
CA ASN A 210 -16.82 -22.82 -2.97
C ASN A 210 -17.26 -21.55 -3.70
N CYS A 211 -16.38 -20.56 -3.78
CA CYS A 211 -16.68 -19.33 -4.52
C CYS A 211 -16.86 -19.62 -6.02
N THR A 212 -16.06 -20.52 -6.60
CA THR A 212 -16.23 -20.95 -7.99
C THR A 212 -17.64 -21.53 -8.23
N GLU A 213 -18.12 -22.35 -7.32
CA GLU A 213 -19.47 -22.94 -7.43
C GLU A 213 -20.56 -21.87 -7.28
N LEU A 214 -20.40 -20.94 -6.32
CA LEU A 214 -21.33 -19.80 -6.16
C LEU A 214 -21.38 -18.88 -7.39
N MET A 215 -20.25 -18.65 -8.04
CA MET A 215 -20.19 -17.89 -9.30
C MET A 215 -20.93 -18.61 -10.43
N LYS A 216 -20.78 -19.95 -10.55
CA LYS A 216 -21.52 -20.77 -11.52
C LYS A 216 -23.04 -20.72 -11.27
N GLN A 217 -23.46 -20.89 -10.01
CA GLN A 217 -24.89 -20.81 -9.63
C GLN A 217 -25.47 -19.42 -9.93
N ALA A 218 -24.68 -18.36 -9.74
CA ALA A 218 -25.06 -16.99 -10.10
C ALA A 218 -24.95 -16.70 -11.62
N LYS A 219 -24.49 -17.67 -12.42
CA LYS A 219 -24.27 -17.53 -13.88
C LYS A 219 -23.35 -16.37 -14.24
N MET A 220 -22.37 -16.08 -13.40
CA MET A 220 -21.34 -15.11 -13.67
C MET A 220 -20.47 -15.58 -14.86
N LYS A 221 -19.97 -14.62 -15.64
CA LYS A 221 -19.28 -14.93 -16.92
C LYS A 221 -17.77 -14.69 -16.87
N GLN A 222 -17.26 -14.13 -15.77
CA GLN A 222 -15.84 -13.90 -15.61
C GLN A 222 -15.06 -15.22 -15.71
N PRO A 223 -13.88 -15.24 -16.34
CA PRO A 223 -12.98 -16.36 -16.25
C PRO A 223 -12.61 -16.63 -14.79
N VAL A 224 -12.53 -17.92 -14.40
CA VAL A 224 -12.25 -18.31 -13.02
C VAL A 224 -11.09 -19.30 -12.99
N LYS A 225 -10.09 -19.00 -12.18
CA LYS A 225 -9.03 -19.94 -11.76
C LYS A 225 -9.31 -20.40 -10.35
N THR A 226 -9.67 -21.68 -10.22
CA THR A 226 -9.91 -22.30 -8.90
C THR A 226 -8.60 -22.83 -8.35
N LEU A 227 -8.22 -22.42 -7.15
CA LEU A 227 -7.04 -22.89 -6.44
C LEU A 227 -7.43 -23.55 -5.12
N ALA A 228 -6.86 -24.71 -4.84
CA ALA A 228 -6.84 -25.31 -3.49
C ALA A 228 -5.58 -24.85 -2.74
N ASN A 229 -5.61 -24.98 -1.41
CA ASN A 229 -4.44 -24.66 -0.58
C ASN A 229 -3.18 -25.41 -1.09
N GLY A 230 -2.07 -24.69 -1.21
CA GLY A 230 -0.79 -25.19 -1.71
C GLY A 230 -0.66 -25.15 -3.24
N GLN A 231 -1.70 -24.77 -3.99
CA GLN A 231 -1.61 -24.60 -5.44
C GLN A 231 -1.18 -23.17 -5.80
N SER A 232 -0.51 -23.04 -6.93
CA SER A 232 -0.06 -21.76 -7.48
C SER A 232 -0.50 -21.59 -8.92
N VAL A 233 -0.64 -20.35 -9.34
CA VAL A 233 -0.91 -19.96 -10.73
C VAL A 233 -0.03 -18.80 -11.14
N LYS A 234 0.47 -18.83 -12.35
CA LYS A 234 1.13 -17.71 -13.00
C LYS A 234 0.08 -16.98 -13.84
N LEU A 235 -0.14 -15.70 -13.55
CA LEU A 235 -1.12 -14.86 -14.25
C LEU A 235 -0.47 -14.13 -15.43
N THR A 236 0.72 -13.57 -15.20
CA THR A 236 1.54 -12.92 -16.22
C THR A 236 3.00 -13.38 -16.04
N GLU A 237 3.92 -12.81 -16.81
CA GLU A 237 5.35 -13.10 -16.63
C GLU A 237 5.84 -12.71 -15.24
N ASP A 238 5.35 -11.57 -14.73
CA ASP A 238 5.79 -10.98 -13.45
C ASP A 238 4.85 -11.27 -12.28
N ILE A 239 3.62 -11.77 -12.53
CA ILE A 239 2.59 -11.94 -11.50
C ILE A 239 2.28 -13.41 -11.29
N SER A 240 2.44 -13.87 -10.06
CA SER A 240 2.00 -15.20 -9.64
C SER A 240 1.31 -15.16 -8.29
N ILE A 241 0.41 -16.12 -8.07
CA ILE A 241 -0.37 -16.28 -6.85
C ILE A 241 -0.17 -17.70 -6.34
N GLU A 242 0.08 -17.82 -5.04
CA GLU A 242 0.05 -19.07 -4.29
C GLU A 242 -1.11 -19.03 -3.30
N ALA A 243 -1.99 -20.03 -3.34
CA ALA A 243 -3.06 -20.20 -2.37
C ALA A 243 -2.51 -20.92 -1.13
N VAL A 244 -2.63 -20.29 0.02
CA VAL A 244 -2.22 -20.86 1.31
C VAL A 244 -3.44 -21.12 2.19
N PRO A 245 -3.37 -22.03 3.19
CA PRO A 245 -4.50 -22.29 4.06
C PRO A 245 -4.93 -21.07 4.86
N ALA A 246 -6.24 -20.88 4.99
CA ALA A 246 -6.88 -19.95 5.91
C ALA A 246 -7.99 -20.69 6.64
N TYR A 247 -7.93 -20.75 7.99
CA TYR A 247 -8.93 -21.46 8.78
C TYR A 247 -8.86 -21.13 10.27
N ASN A 248 -9.94 -21.47 11.00
CA ASN A 248 -9.99 -21.41 12.45
C ASN A 248 -9.73 -22.81 13.06
N TYR A 249 -8.96 -22.84 14.15
CA TYR A 249 -8.67 -24.07 14.89
C TYR A 249 -9.14 -24.01 16.35
N THR A 250 -9.53 -22.83 16.87
CA THR A 250 -10.03 -22.69 18.23
C THR A 250 -11.42 -23.30 18.37
N GLU A 251 -11.64 -24.10 19.42
CA GLU A 251 -12.95 -24.66 19.76
C GLU A 251 -14.02 -23.58 19.89
N GLY A 252 -15.21 -23.81 19.32
CA GLY A 252 -16.29 -22.82 19.25
C GLY A 252 -16.18 -21.81 18.11
N ARG A 253 -15.09 -21.84 17.33
CA ARG A 253 -14.90 -20.98 16.14
C ARG A 253 -14.67 -21.74 14.83
N LEU A 254 -14.58 -23.08 14.89
CA LEU A 254 -14.30 -23.94 13.72
C LEU A 254 -15.32 -23.81 12.58
N GLN A 255 -16.55 -23.45 12.91
CA GLN A 255 -17.65 -23.33 11.94
C GLN A 255 -17.52 -22.09 11.04
N PHE A 256 -16.79 -21.04 11.45
CA PHE A 256 -16.64 -19.84 10.65
C PHE A 256 -15.76 -20.12 9.43
N HIS A 257 -14.56 -20.66 9.65
CA HIS A 257 -13.59 -20.96 8.60
C HIS A 257 -13.04 -22.37 8.77
N PRO A 258 -13.74 -23.38 8.21
CA PRO A 258 -13.30 -24.78 8.31
C PRO A 258 -11.99 -25.03 7.57
N LYS A 259 -11.10 -25.85 8.14
CA LYS A 259 -9.83 -26.21 7.53
C LYS A 259 -9.99 -26.81 6.13
N GLY A 260 -9.21 -26.31 5.16
CA GLY A 260 -9.15 -26.82 3.79
C GLY A 260 -10.18 -26.23 2.83
N ARG A 261 -11.04 -25.28 3.30
CA ARG A 261 -12.05 -24.61 2.48
C ARG A 261 -11.56 -23.29 1.90
N ASP A 262 -11.01 -22.42 2.75
CA ASP A 262 -10.71 -21.04 2.43
C ASP A 262 -9.23 -20.84 2.08
N ASN A 263 -8.94 -19.80 1.30
CA ASN A 263 -7.60 -19.43 0.89
C ASN A 263 -7.18 -18.10 1.51
N GLY A 264 -5.95 -18.04 2.02
CA GLY A 264 -5.14 -16.85 1.93
C GLY A 264 -4.32 -16.87 0.64
N TYR A 265 -3.68 -15.76 0.29
CA TYR A 265 -2.88 -15.65 -0.92
C TYR A 265 -1.51 -15.05 -0.65
N ILE A 266 -0.47 -15.62 -1.29
CA ILE A 266 0.80 -14.94 -1.48
C ILE A 266 0.82 -14.45 -2.92
N LEU A 267 0.73 -13.14 -3.11
CA LEU A 267 0.81 -12.46 -4.38
C LEU A 267 2.25 -12.00 -4.61
N ASN A 268 2.87 -12.45 -5.69
CA ASN A 268 4.21 -12.04 -6.12
C ASN A 268 4.09 -11.09 -7.31
N LEU A 269 4.63 -9.90 -7.16
CA LEU A 269 4.64 -8.83 -8.17
C LEU A 269 6.10 -8.49 -8.51
N GLY A 270 6.70 -9.15 -9.49
CA GLY A 270 8.08 -8.91 -9.88
C GLY A 270 9.08 -9.06 -8.73
N GLY A 271 8.88 -10.04 -7.87
CA GLY A 271 9.72 -10.31 -6.69
C GLY A 271 9.28 -9.61 -5.40
N PHE A 272 8.36 -8.64 -5.44
CA PHE A 272 7.68 -8.10 -4.26
C PHE A 272 6.59 -9.08 -3.80
N ARG A 273 6.67 -9.54 -2.56
CA ARG A 273 5.79 -10.60 -2.03
C ARG A 273 4.82 -10.05 -0.99
N MET A 274 3.55 -10.17 -1.28
CA MET A 274 2.45 -9.71 -0.42
C MET A 274 1.68 -10.92 0.11
N TYR A 275 1.52 -11.03 1.42
CA TYR A 275 0.65 -12.03 2.05
C TYR A 275 -0.67 -11.40 2.46
N ILE A 276 -1.75 -11.92 1.91
CA ILE A 276 -3.14 -11.56 2.23
C ILE A 276 -3.74 -12.78 2.91
N ALA A 277 -3.94 -12.70 4.21
CA ALA A 277 -4.26 -13.89 5.01
C ALA A 277 -5.68 -14.43 4.77
N GLY A 278 -6.63 -13.59 4.33
CA GLY A 278 -8.05 -13.92 4.42
C GLY A 278 -8.48 -14.04 5.88
N ASP A 279 -9.58 -14.71 6.12
CA ASP A 279 -10.06 -14.97 7.47
C ASP A 279 -9.45 -16.25 8.04
N THR A 280 -8.61 -16.10 9.03
CA THR A 280 -7.84 -17.19 9.62
C THR A 280 -7.43 -16.88 11.06
N GLU A 281 -7.09 -17.92 11.82
CA GLU A 281 -6.28 -17.81 13.04
C GLU A 281 -4.78 -17.95 12.71
N ASP A 282 -3.91 -17.85 13.73
CA ASP A 282 -2.44 -18.02 13.64
C ASP A 282 -2.05 -19.49 13.46
N ILE A 283 -2.40 -20.04 12.32
CA ILE A 283 -2.30 -21.47 12.02
C ILE A 283 -0.85 -21.97 11.89
N PRO A 284 -0.56 -23.25 12.20
CA PRO A 284 0.80 -23.80 12.16
C PRO A 284 1.49 -23.71 10.80
N GLU A 285 0.73 -23.70 9.70
CA GLU A 285 1.22 -23.60 8.33
C GLU A 285 1.88 -22.24 8.03
N MET A 286 1.60 -21.17 8.82
CA MET A 286 2.22 -19.84 8.67
C MET A 286 3.74 -19.87 8.80
N LYS A 287 4.31 -20.89 9.49
CA LYS A 287 5.78 -21.10 9.54
C LYS A 287 6.44 -21.33 8.18
N ASN A 288 5.65 -21.72 7.18
CA ASN A 288 6.13 -21.96 5.82
C ASN A 288 6.05 -20.69 4.94
N ILE A 289 5.35 -19.64 5.40
CA ILE A 289 5.24 -18.34 4.73
C ILE A 289 6.50 -17.55 5.04
N LYS A 290 7.31 -17.26 4.02
CA LYS A 290 8.63 -16.63 4.17
C LYS A 290 8.83 -15.52 3.15
N ASP A 291 9.80 -14.65 3.44
CA ASP A 291 10.26 -13.58 2.54
C ASP A 291 9.09 -12.66 2.13
N ILE A 292 8.29 -12.24 3.11
CA ILE A 292 7.12 -11.38 2.89
C ILE A 292 7.51 -9.91 3.08
N ASP A 293 7.29 -9.12 2.04
CA ASP A 293 7.51 -7.67 2.07
C ASP A 293 6.39 -6.96 2.83
N VAL A 294 5.12 -7.35 2.60
CA VAL A 294 3.97 -6.85 3.35
C VAL A 294 2.98 -7.96 3.67
N ALA A 295 2.48 -8.00 4.90
CA ALA A 295 1.43 -8.91 5.32
C ALA A 295 0.17 -8.14 5.75
N PHE A 296 -0.98 -8.62 5.29
CA PHE A 296 -2.31 -8.22 5.76
C PHE A 296 -2.86 -9.34 6.64
N LEU A 297 -2.99 -9.07 7.95
CA LEU A 297 -3.45 -10.07 8.93
C LEU A 297 -4.76 -9.58 9.60
N PRO A 298 -5.80 -10.45 9.67
CA PRO A 298 -7.07 -10.09 10.28
C PRO A 298 -7.00 -10.13 11.80
N CYS A 299 -7.83 -9.32 12.47
CA CYS A 299 -7.86 -9.26 13.92
C CYS A 299 -9.26 -8.92 14.44
N ASN A 300 -10.24 -9.80 14.22
CA ASN A 300 -11.65 -9.56 14.55
C ASN A 300 -12.33 -10.79 15.17
N LEU A 301 -12.52 -10.78 16.48
CA LEU A 301 -13.29 -11.84 17.14
C LEU A 301 -14.79 -11.72 16.88
N PRO A 302 -15.51 -12.85 16.84
CA PRO A 302 -15.02 -14.24 17.03
C PRO A 302 -14.52 -14.91 15.75
N TYR A 303 -14.42 -14.19 14.64
CA TYR A 303 -14.27 -14.74 13.29
C TYR A 303 -12.82 -15.09 12.93
N THR A 304 -11.88 -14.26 13.38
CA THR A 304 -10.46 -14.38 13.01
C THR A 304 -9.54 -14.41 14.25
N MET A 305 -8.40 -13.76 14.21
CA MET A 305 -7.42 -13.74 15.28
C MET A 305 -7.83 -12.83 16.45
N THR A 306 -7.39 -13.18 17.67
CA THR A 306 -7.20 -12.19 18.73
C THR A 306 -6.01 -11.30 18.38
N VAL A 307 -5.83 -10.19 19.11
CA VAL A 307 -4.63 -9.32 18.97
C VAL A 307 -3.36 -10.14 19.23
N ASP A 308 -3.35 -10.98 20.27
CA ASP A 308 -2.20 -11.85 20.61
C ASP A 308 -1.91 -12.88 19.52
N GLN A 309 -2.94 -13.48 18.93
CA GLN A 309 -2.77 -14.39 17.78
C GLN A 309 -2.21 -13.65 16.57
N CYS A 310 -2.67 -12.43 16.26
CA CYS A 310 -2.16 -11.63 15.16
C CYS A 310 -0.68 -11.25 15.38
N ILE A 311 -0.32 -10.85 16.60
CA ILE A 311 1.07 -10.62 17.01
C ILE A 311 1.92 -11.90 16.87
N ASN A 312 1.38 -13.06 17.27
CA ASN A 312 2.08 -14.34 17.13
C ASN A 312 2.28 -14.71 15.66
N ALA A 313 1.25 -14.57 14.82
CA ALA A 313 1.33 -14.77 13.37
C ALA A 313 2.42 -13.89 12.73
N ALA A 314 2.47 -12.60 13.08
CA ALA A 314 3.50 -11.69 12.60
C ALA A 314 4.91 -12.11 13.04
N LYS A 315 5.08 -12.60 14.28
CA LYS A 315 6.36 -13.13 14.77
C LYS A 315 6.79 -14.43 14.07
N ILE A 316 5.85 -15.25 13.62
CA ILE A 316 6.13 -16.49 12.87
C ILE A 316 6.52 -16.17 11.42
N ILE A 317 5.80 -15.27 10.76
CA ILE A 317 5.97 -14.91 9.34
C ILE A 317 7.17 -13.99 9.16
N GLN A 318 7.40 -13.04 10.08
CA GLN A 318 8.44 -12.00 10.02
C GLN A 318 8.34 -11.14 8.75
N PRO A 319 7.18 -10.54 8.45
CA PRO A 319 7.08 -9.64 7.30
C PRO A 319 7.88 -8.37 7.54
N LYS A 320 8.35 -7.69 6.47
CA LYS A 320 9.00 -6.37 6.62
C LYS A 320 7.98 -5.33 7.08
N VAL A 321 6.76 -5.37 6.54
CA VAL A 321 5.64 -4.49 6.91
C VAL A 321 4.44 -5.33 7.31
N LEU A 322 3.79 -4.96 8.41
CA LEU A 322 2.49 -5.50 8.83
C LEU A 322 1.43 -4.41 8.75
N ILE A 323 0.34 -4.71 8.06
CA ILE A 323 -0.87 -3.89 8.05
C ILE A 323 -2.03 -4.75 8.59
N PRO A 324 -2.40 -4.57 9.86
CA PRO A 324 -3.61 -5.21 10.38
C PRO A 324 -4.83 -4.74 9.60
N TYR A 325 -5.68 -5.68 9.18
CA TYR A 325 -6.91 -5.39 8.46
C TYR A 325 -8.07 -6.21 9.04
N HIS A 326 -9.30 -6.06 8.57
CA HIS A 326 -10.45 -6.82 9.09
C HIS A 326 -10.50 -6.83 10.63
N PHE A 327 -10.32 -5.66 11.27
CA PHE A 327 -10.24 -5.57 12.73
C PHE A 327 -11.47 -4.91 13.37
N SER A 328 -12.40 -4.34 12.57
CA SER A 328 -13.62 -3.67 13.07
C SER A 328 -13.31 -2.70 14.23
N SER A 329 -13.90 -2.95 15.40
CA SER A 329 -13.69 -2.15 16.63
C SER A 329 -12.57 -2.68 17.53
N THR A 330 -11.79 -3.68 17.09
CA THR A 330 -10.69 -4.24 17.89
C THR A 330 -9.60 -3.19 18.08
N ASP A 331 -9.18 -2.98 19.33
CA ASP A 331 -8.05 -2.08 19.62
C ASP A 331 -6.72 -2.77 19.26
N ILE A 332 -6.09 -2.26 18.21
CA ILE A 332 -4.80 -2.73 17.70
C ILE A 332 -3.64 -1.78 18.00
N SER A 333 -3.88 -0.72 18.80
CA SER A 333 -2.92 0.36 19.06
C SER A 333 -1.60 -0.10 19.69
N GLY A 334 -1.62 -1.19 20.46
CA GLY A 334 -0.42 -1.76 21.10
C GLY A 334 0.46 -2.64 20.20
N MET A 335 0.04 -2.94 18.95
CA MET A 335 0.80 -3.84 18.06
C MET A 335 2.19 -3.33 17.69
N PRO A 336 2.42 -2.04 17.39
CA PRO A 336 3.76 -1.55 17.05
C PRO A 336 4.79 -1.80 18.17
N GLU A 337 4.40 -1.59 19.42
CA GLU A 337 5.28 -1.81 20.58
C GLU A 337 5.55 -3.30 20.82
N ALA A 338 4.58 -4.18 20.51
CA ALA A 338 4.68 -5.62 20.70
C ALA A 338 5.51 -6.32 19.61
N LEU A 339 5.82 -5.65 18.50
CA LEU A 339 6.50 -6.18 17.32
C LEU A 339 7.74 -5.36 16.93
N PRO A 340 8.72 -5.20 17.83
CA PRO A 340 9.96 -4.49 17.50
C PRO A 340 10.68 -5.21 16.34
N GLY A 341 11.06 -4.44 15.31
CA GLY A 341 11.71 -4.95 14.10
C GLY A 341 10.78 -5.28 12.94
N ILE A 342 9.48 -5.14 13.10
CA ILE A 342 8.49 -5.16 12.01
C ILE A 342 7.90 -3.74 11.90
N ASP A 343 7.82 -3.20 10.69
CA ASP A 343 7.14 -1.92 10.42
C ASP A 343 5.63 -2.14 10.48
N VAL A 344 5.02 -1.88 11.64
CA VAL A 344 3.57 -2.04 11.86
C VAL A 344 2.85 -0.75 11.51
N ARG A 345 2.03 -0.78 10.45
CA ARG A 345 1.28 0.37 9.97
C ARG A 345 -0.19 0.24 10.31
N LEU A 346 -0.65 0.98 11.31
CA LEU A 346 -2.05 1.04 11.68
C LEU A 346 -2.78 1.98 10.72
N ARG A 347 -3.77 1.46 9.99
CA ARG A 347 -4.53 2.18 8.96
C ARG A 347 -6.02 2.10 9.23
N LYS A 348 -6.75 3.11 8.74
CA LYS A 348 -8.21 3.12 8.82
C LYS A 348 -8.77 2.33 7.65
N MET A 349 -9.25 1.12 7.92
CA MET A 349 -9.88 0.23 6.95
C MET A 349 -11.35 -0.05 7.33
N GLN A 350 -12.10 1.00 7.57
CA GLN A 350 -13.50 0.91 8.00
C GLN A 350 -14.39 1.88 7.22
#